data_7db6dc2d3737b666194ef17b8822e3f5
#
_entry.id   7db6dc2d3737b666194ef17b8822e3f5
#
_cell.length_a   1.000
_cell.length_b   1.000
_cell.length_c   1.000
_cell.angle_alpha   90.00
_cell.angle_beta   90.00
_cell.angle_gamma   90.00
#
_symmetry.space_group_name_H-M   'P 1'
#
loop_
_entity.id
_entity.type
_entity.pdbx_description
1 polymer ?
#
loop_
_entity_poly.entity_id
_entity_poly.type
_entity_poly.pdbx_seq_one_letter_code
_entity_poly.pdbx_strand_id
1 'polypeptide(L)'
;MSYHAGLSSIKRSDYQERFIRDDVHIIVATIAFGMGINKPDVRYVLHYDLPKNIEGYYQQIGRAGRDGLDADCLLLFGYGDTGKIRFFIDQMSNEQEKRLANMHLNQMLALAEAEDCRRTPLLEYFGEKSDKENC
;
A
#
# COMPACT_ATOMS: atom_id res chain seq x y z
N MET A 1 -13.31 10.17 -6.35
CA MET A 1 -13.61 9.32 -7.53
C MET A 1 -13.16 7.90 -7.25
N SER A 2 -13.92 6.88 -7.66
CA SER A 2 -13.59 5.46 -7.42
C SER A 2 -12.94 4.83 -8.65
N TYR A 3 -11.83 4.07 -8.44
CA TYR A 3 -11.07 3.42 -9.50
C TYR A 3 -10.84 1.94 -9.17
N HIS A 4 -11.26 1.04 -10.02
CA HIS A 4 -11.13 -0.41 -9.82
C HIS A 4 -11.05 -1.17 -11.15
N ALA A 5 -10.62 -2.44 -11.10
CA ALA A 5 -10.43 -3.28 -12.27
C ALA A 5 -11.71 -3.53 -13.10
N GLY A 6 -12.90 -3.41 -12.49
CA GLY A 6 -14.19 -3.56 -13.18
C GLY A 6 -14.59 -2.37 -14.06
N LEU A 7 -13.83 -1.27 -14.05
CA LEU A 7 -14.05 -0.15 -14.98
C LEU A 7 -13.51 -0.51 -16.37
N SER A 8 -14.18 0.00 -17.42
CA SER A 8 -13.66 -0.09 -18.79
C SER A 8 -12.30 0.62 -18.92
N SER A 9 -11.49 0.20 -19.87
CA SER A 9 -10.18 0.83 -20.13
C SER A 9 -10.30 2.33 -20.39
N ILE A 10 -11.32 2.74 -21.13
CA ILE A 10 -11.61 4.15 -21.45
C ILE A 10 -11.87 4.95 -20.15
N LYS A 11 -12.72 4.46 -19.27
CA LYS A 11 -12.99 5.12 -17.98
C LYS A 11 -11.77 5.18 -17.08
N ARG A 12 -10.96 4.12 -17.09
CA ARG A 12 -9.72 4.10 -16.31
C ARG A 12 -8.74 5.16 -16.77
N SER A 13 -8.58 5.31 -18.11
CA SER A 13 -7.73 6.32 -18.72
C SER A 13 -8.21 7.74 -18.39
N ASP A 14 -9.51 8.01 -18.56
CA ASP A 14 -10.12 9.30 -18.23
C ASP A 14 -9.91 9.67 -16.75
N TYR A 15 -10.14 8.74 -15.85
CA TYR A 15 -9.98 8.97 -14.41
C TYR A 15 -8.53 9.23 -13.99
N GLN A 16 -7.58 8.54 -14.62
CA GLN A 16 -6.16 8.79 -14.40
C GLN A 16 -5.75 10.18 -14.90
N GLU A 17 -6.20 10.55 -16.09
CA GLU A 17 -5.89 11.85 -16.69
C GLU A 17 -6.44 13.01 -15.86
N ARG A 18 -7.68 12.91 -15.40
CA ARG A 18 -8.32 13.91 -14.54
C ARG A 18 -7.61 14.06 -13.18
N PHE A 19 -7.10 12.95 -12.63
CA PHE A 19 -6.31 12.99 -11.41
C PHE A 19 -4.93 13.65 -11.64
N ILE A 20 -4.28 13.33 -12.74
CA ILE A 20 -2.98 13.93 -13.10
C ILE A 20 -3.10 15.44 -13.34
N ARG A 21 -4.21 15.89 -13.92
CA ARG A 21 -4.48 17.31 -14.22
C ARG A 21 -5.06 18.11 -13.05
N ASP A 22 -5.22 17.53 -11.89
CA ASP A 22 -5.86 18.14 -10.72
C ASP A 22 -7.37 18.47 -10.87
N ASP A 23 -8.03 17.93 -11.91
CA ASP A 23 -9.49 18.01 -12.00
C ASP A 23 -10.19 17.19 -10.90
N VAL A 24 -9.47 16.24 -10.32
CA VAL A 24 -9.89 15.39 -9.21
C VAL A 24 -8.77 15.29 -8.19
N HIS A 25 -9.00 15.74 -6.97
CA HIS A 25 -8.00 15.74 -5.90
C HIS A 25 -7.92 14.44 -5.11
N ILE A 26 -8.98 13.62 -5.10
CA ILE A 26 -9.05 12.39 -4.31
C ILE A 26 -9.48 11.22 -5.20
N ILE A 27 -8.67 10.17 -5.19
CA ILE A 27 -9.02 8.87 -5.78
C ILE A 27 -9.11 7.81 -4.70
N VAL A 28 -10.22 7.09 -4.66
CA VAL A 28 -10.39 5.86 -3.89
C VAL A 28 -10.20 4.69 -4.84
N ALA A 29 -9.18 3.89 -4.62
CA ALA A 29 -8.78 2.90 -5.61
C ALA A 29 -8.41 1.55 -4.97
N THR A 30 -8.60 0.48 -5.75
CA THR A 30 -7.95 -0.79 -5.48
C THR A 30 -6.50 -0.76 -5.99
N ILE A 31 -5.73 -1.80 -5.68
CA ILE A 31 -4.33 -1.95 -6.15
C ILE A 31 -4.17 -1.77 -7.68
N ALA A 32 -5.26 -1.93 -8.45
CA ALA A 32 -5.25 -1.73 -9.90
C ALA A 32 -4.91 -0.28 -10.32
N PHE A 33 -5.08 0.69 -9.45
CA PHE A 33 -4.75 2.10 -9.72
C PHE A 33 -3.24 2.38 -9.73
N GLY A 34 -2.46 1.48 -9.21
CA GLY A 34 -1.04 1.75 -8.95
C GLY A 34 -0.11 1.63 -10.15
N MET A 35 -0.46 0.91 -11.19
CA MET A 35 0.43 0.67 -12.32
C MET A 35 0.32 1.83 -13.33
N GLY A 36 1.36 2.67 -13.37
CA GLY A 36 1.49 3.71 -14.39
C GLY A 36 1.13 5.14 -13.99
N ILE A 37 0.78 5.42 -12.73
CA ILE A 37 0.52 6.80 -12.29
C ILE A 37 1.82 7.46 -11.89
N ASN A 38 2.17 8.50 -12.64
CA ASN A 38 3.33 9.34 -12.39
C ASN A 38 2.87 10.77 -12.05
N LYS A 39 2.14 10.92 -10.93
CA LYS A 39 1.80 12.22 -10.36
C LYS A 39 2.82 12.51 -9.25
N PRO A 40 3.64 13.57 -9.38
CA PRO A 40 4.74 13.82 -8.44
C PRO A 40 4.27 14.36 -7.09
N ASP A 41 3.18 15.09 -7.07
CA ASP A 41 2.68 15.90 -5.95
C ASP A 41 1.55 15.23 -5.14
N VAL A 42 1.55 13.91 -5.07
CA VAL A 42 0.64 13.18 -4.16
C VAL A 42 1.05 13.48 -2.71
N ARG A 43 0.16 14.12 -1.96
CA ARG A 43 0.42 14.52 -0.55
C ARG A 43 -0.01 13.49 0.46
N TYR A 44 -0.99 12.64 0.13
CA TYR A 44 -1.55 11.67 1.06
C TYR A 44 -1.74 10.32 0.40
N VAL A 45 -1.27 9.26 1.06
CA VAL A 45 -1.62 7.88 0.74
C VAL A 45 -2.26 7.24 1.95
N LEU A 46 -3.54 6.90 1.84
CA LEU A 46 -4.30 6.28 2.91
C LEU A 46 -4.65 4.84 2.53
N HIS A 47 -4.21 3.90 3.35
CA HIS A 47 -4.62 2.51 3.28
C HIS A 47 -5.79 2.27 4.23
N TYR A 48 -6.94 1.95 3.67
CA TYR A 48 -8.14 1.60 4.44
C TYR A 48 -8.09 0.13 4.91
N ASP A 49 -7.59 -0.75 4.05
CA ASP A 49 -7.35 -2.16 4.36
C ASP A 49 -5.85 -2.44 4.51
N LEU A 50 -5.52 -3.45 5.32
CA LEU A 50 -4.15 -3.92 5.48
C LEU A 50 -3.61 -4.46 4.14
N PRO A 51 -2.47 -3.95 3.63
CA PRO A 51 -1.80 -4.52 2.47
C PRO A 51 -1.40 -5.98 2.68
N LYS A 52 -1.35 -6.75 1.60
CA LYS A 52 -1.02 -8.19 1.68
C LYS A 52 0.41 -8.49 2.10
N ASN A 53 1.33 -7.58 1.80
CA ASN A 53 2.76 -7.71 2.08
C ASN A 53 3.44 -6.34 2.11
N ILE A 54 4.65 -6.32 2.64
CA ILE A 54 5.47 -5.10 2.79
C ILE A 54 5.85 -4.51 1.43
N GLU A 55 6.15 -5.31 0.43
CA GLU A 55 6.52 -4.83 -0.91
C GLU A 55 5.37 -4.06 -1.57
N GLY A 56 4.16 -4.59 -1.48
CA GLY A 56 2.96 -3.92 -1.98
C GLY A 56 2.70 -2.61 -1.25
N TYR A 57 2.84 -2.62 0.07
CA TYR A 57 2.75 -1.41 0.90
C TYR A 57 3.78 -0.37 0.47
N TYR A 58 5.06 -0.76 0.39
CA TYR A 58 6.15 0.12 0.00
C TYR A 58 5.95 0.75 -1.39
N GLN A 59 5.53 -0.05 -2.37
CA GLN A 59 5.22 0.45 -3.71
C GLN A 59 4.08 1.47 -3.72
N GLN A 60 3.11 1.32 -2.82
CA GLN A 60 1.96 2.21 -2.73
C GLN A 60 2.32 3.51 -2.03
N ILE A 61 3.01 3.48 -0.89
CA ILE A 61 3.47 4.69 -0.21
C ILE A 61 4.54 5.44 -1.01
N GLY A 62 5.37 4.74 -1.78
CA GLY A 62 6.37 5.34 -2.67
C GLY A 62 5.78 6.13 -3.84
N ARG A 63 4.46 6.34 -3.88
CA ARG A 63 3.80 7.27 -4.80
C ARG A 63 3.66 8.67 -4.23
N ALA A 64 3.76 8.81 -2.92
CA ALA A 64 3.69 10.09 -2.23
C ALA A 64 5.02 10.83 -2.32
N GLY A 65 4.97 12.16 -2.41
CA GLY A 65 6.13 13.05 -2.27
C GLY A 65 7.24 12.88 -3.32
N ARG A 66 6.93 12.44 -4.54
CA ARG A 66 7.94 12.25 -5.58
C ARG A 66 8.59 13.54 -6.08
N ASP A 67 8.02 14.67 -5.75
CA ASP A 67 8.57 16.02 -6.00
C ASP A 67 9.54 16.46 -4.90
N GLY A 68 9.79 15.61 -3.88
CA GLY A 68 10.67 15.90 -2.77
C GLY A 68 10.05 16.73 -1.64
N LEU A 69 8.76 17.04 -1.74
CA LEU A 69 8.02 17.70 -0.66
C LEU A 69 7.40 16.68 0.29
N ASP A 70 7.11 17.12 1.52
CA ASP A 70 6.51 16.30 2.55
C ASP A 70 5.17 15.69 2.11
N ALA A 71 4.97 14.44 2.48
CA ALA A 71 3.75 13.70 2.22
C ALA A 71 3.47 12.69 3.34
N ASP A 72 2.20 12.53 3.65
CA ASP A 72 1.75 11.66 4.73
C ASP A 72 1.25 10.30 4.19
N CYS A 73 1.67 9.24 4.85
CA CYS A 73 1.18 7.88 4.58
C CYS A 73 0.48 7.34 5.83
N LEU A 74 -0.82 7.10 5.74
CA LEU A 74 -1.63 6.59 6.84
C LEU A 74 -2.10 5.17 6.53
N LEU A 75 -1.87 4.26 7.47
CA LEU A 75 -2.40 2.90 7.46
C LEU A 75 -3.45 2.77 8.57
N LEU A 76 -4.70 2.52 8.19
CA LEU A 76 -5.73 2.11 9.13
C LEU A 76 -5.60 0.60 9.34
N PHE A 77 -5.52 0.20 10.60
CA PHE A 77 -5.35 -1.20 10.97
C PHE A 77 -6.31 -1.58 12.09
N GLY A 78 -6.95 -2.72 11.91
CA GLY A 78 -7.76 -3.36 12.96
C GLY A 78 -7.62 -4.88 12.90
N TYR A 79 -7.65 -5.54 14.06
CA TYR A 79 -7.50 -7.01 14.12
C TYR A 79 -8.59 -7.76 13.33
N GLY A 80 -9.74 -7.15 13.07
CA GLY A 80 -10.77 -7.72 12.21
C GLY A 80 -10.32 -7.95 10.75
N ASP A 81 -9.35 -7.16 10.27
CA ASP A 81 -8.84 -7.28 8.90
C ASP A 81 -7.96 -8.51 8.74
N THR A 82 -7.22 -8.90 9.77
CA THR A 82 -6.44 -10.14 9.79
C THR A 82 -7.31 -11.38 9.61
N GLY A 83 -8.49 -11.38 10.19
CA GLY A 83 -9.43 -12.50 10.05
C GLY A 83 -9.86 -12.73 8.60
N LYS A 84 -10.16 -11.66 7.88
CA LYS A 84 -10.50 -11.71 6.45
C LYS A 84 -9.33 -12.26 5.61
N ILE A 85 -8.13 -11.75 5.85
CA ILE A 85 -6.94 -12.17 5.08
C ILE A 85 -6.63 -13.65 5.37
N ARG A 86 -6.65 -14.08 6.63
CA ARG A 86 -6.43 -15.48 7.02
C ARG A 86 -7.47 -16.41 6.40
N PHE A 87 -8.72 -16.00 6.36
CA PHE A 87 -9.77 -16.77 5.70
C PHE A 87 -9.44 -17.06 4.23
N PHE A 88 -8.94 -16.08 3.48
CA PHE A 88 -8.52 -16.28 2.09
C PHE A 88 -7.25 -17.14 1.99
N ILE A 89 -6.29 -16.97 2.90
CA ILE A 89 -5.09 -17.79 2.95
C ILE A 89 -5.46 -19.26 3.19
N ASP A 90 -6.41 -19.52 4.10
CA ASP A 90 -6.82 -20.87 4.45
C ASP A 90 -7.51 -21.63 3.30
N GLN A 91 -8.08 -20.91 2.34
CA GLN A 91 -8.66 -21.48 1.13
C GLN A 91 -7.63 -21.82 0.03
N MET A 92 -6.38 -21.46 0.20
CA MET A 92 -5.33 -21.79 -0.77
C MET A 92 -5.08 -23.30 -0.74
N SER A 93 -5.04 -23.91 -1.91
CA SER A 93 -4.78 -25.35 -2.06
C SER A 93 -3.30 -25.71 -2.04
N ASN A 94 -2.42 -24.75 -2.35
CA ASN A 94 -0.98 -24.95 -2.37
C ASN A 94 -0.38 -24.61 -1.00
N GLU A 95 0.15 -25.62 -0.31
CA GLU A 95 0.73 -25.46 1.03
C GLU A 95 1.96 -24.54 1.07
N GLN A 96 2.75 -24.48 0.00
CA GLN A 96 3.90 -23.59 -0.08
C GLN A 96 3.45 -22.12 -0.21
N GLU A 97 2.48 -21.86 -1.08
CA GLU A 97 1.88 -20.52 -1.23
C GLU A 97 1.19 -20.06 0.06
N LYS A 98 0.49 -20.97 0.73
CA LYS A 98 -0.16 -20.72 2.02
C LYS A 98 0.85 -20.32 3.10
N ARG A 99 1.97 -21.03 3.21
CA ARG A 99 3.06 -20.71 4.14
C ARG A 99 3.66 -19.35 3.84
N LEU A 100 3.93 -19.05 2.57
CA LEU A 100 4.46 -17.78 2.12
C LEU A 100 3.49 -16.63 2.44
N ALA A 101 2.21 -16.80 2.13
CA ALA A 101 1.18 -15.80 2.42
C ALA A 101 1.05 -15.50 3.91
N ASN A 102 1.12 -16.54 4.77
CA ASN A 102 1.13 -16.35 6.23
C ASN A 102 2.40 -15.62 6.71
N MET A 103 3.56 -15.92 6.14
CA MET A 103 4.79 -15.21 6.46
C MET A 103 4.67 -13.72 6.11
N HIS A 104 4.22 -13.39 4.92
CA HIS A 104 4.01 -12.01 4.49
C HIS A 104 2.99 -11.27 5.36
N LEU A 105 1.89 -11.93 5.73
CA LEU A 105 0.92 -11.36 6.65
C LEU A 105 1.55 -11.04 8.01
N ASN A 106 2.31 -11.96 8.59
CA ASN A 106 2.96 -11.75 9.88
C ASN A 106 3.98 -10.60 9.84
N GLN A 107 4.75 -10.48 8.75
CA GLN A 107 5.67 -9.37 8.53
C GLN A 107 4.93 -8.02 8.44
N MET A 108 3.80 -8.00 7.72
CA MET A 108 2.99 -6.78 7.59
C MET A 108 2.34 -6.38 8.92
N LEU A 109 1.90 -7.37 9.72
CA LEU A 109 1.37 -7.14 11.06
C LEU A 109 2.45 -6.55 11.98
N ALA A 110 3.64 -7.12 11.99
CA ALA A 110 4.75 -6.61 12.79
C ALA A 110 5.08 -5.15 12.44
N LEU A 111 5.02 -4.78 11.15
CA LEU A 111 5.18 -3.40 10.72
C LEU A 111 4.04 -2.50 11.20
N ALA A 112 2.78 -2.95 11.10
CA ALA A 112 1.60 -2.18 11.50
C ALA A 112 1.54 -1.94 13.01
N GLU A 113 2.00 -2.91 13.80
CA GLU A 113 2.02 -2.89 15.28
C GLU A 113 3.28 -2.25 15.87
N ALA A 114 4.26 -1.88 15.04
CA ALA A 114 5.50 -1.28 15.53
C ALA A 114 5.21 0.01 16.31
N GLU A 115 5.67 0.06 17.56
CA GLU A 115 5.54 1.24 18.45
C GLU A 115 6.62 2.29 18.15
N ASP A 116 7.79 1.82 17.70
CA ASP A 116 8.90 2.67 17.28
C ASP A 116 8.73 3.19 15.83
N CYS A 117 9.78 3.86 15.34
CA CYS A 117 9.82 4.33 13.96
C CYS A 117 9.56 3.22 12.94
N ARG A 118 8.45 3.31 12.22
CA ARG A 118 8.05 2.33 11.19
C ARG A 118 8.98 2.28 9.99
N ARG A 119 9.78 3.31 9.78
CA ARG A 119 10.78 3.34 8.72
C ARG A 119 11.87 2.28 8.98
N THR A 120 12.25 2.06 10.24
CA THR A 120 13.27 1.08 10.60
C THR A 120 12.93 -0.34 10.12
N PRO A 121 11.83 -0.97 10.55
CA PRO A 121 11.49 -2.32 10.08
C PRO A 121 11.22 -2.38 8.58
N LEU A 122 10.77 -1.28 7.97
CA LEU A 122 10.57 -1.21 6.53
C LEU A 122 11.90 -1.26 5.76
N LEU A 123 12.90 -0.49 6.17
CA LEU A 123 14.23 -0.48 5.54
C LEU A 123 14.99 -1.79 5.80
N GLU A 124 14.91 -2.32 7.02
CA GLU A 124 15.51 -3.61 7.37
C GLU A 124 14.94 -4.76 6.53
N TYR A 125 13.66 -4.72 6.19
CA TYR A 125 13.05 -5.71 5.30
C TYR A 125 13.73 -5.73 3.91
N PHE A 126 14.16 -4.57 3.40
CA PHE A 126 14.91 -4.46 2.14
C PHE A 126 16.44 -4.59 2.30
N GLY A 127 16.92 -4.91 3.50
CA GLY A 127 18.34 -5.08 3.79
C GLY A 127 19.11 -3.76 3.98
N GLU A 128 18.40 -2.65 4.15
CA GLU A 128 18.99 -1.34 4.44
C GLU A 128 19.05 -1.10 5.94
N LYS A 129 20.13 -0.45 6.40
CA LYS A 129 20.23 -0.01 7.80
C LYS A 129 19.51 1.33 7.96
N SER A 130 18.66 1.44 8.94
CA SER A 130 18.02 2.68 9.33
C SER A 130 18.95 3.48 10.24
N ASP A 131 19.26 4.73 9.87
CA ASP A 131 19.79 5.72 10.82
C ASP A 131 18.63 6.19 11.71
N LYS A 132 18.65 5.79 12.98
CA LYS A 132 17.62 6.16 13.97
C LYS A 132 17.51 7.67 14.21
N GLU A 133 18.48 8.45 13.79
CA GLU A 133 18.52 9.91 13.98
C GLU A 133 17.56 10.69 13.08
N ASN A 134 17.03 10.08 12.02
CA ASN A 134 16.15 10.71 11.02
C ASN A 134 14.73 10.15 11.01
N CYS A 135 14.20 9.79 12.15
CA CYS A 135 12.84 9.29 12.26
C CYS A 135 11.88 10.34 12.78
#